data_e844c9eed5de3bf6ba64c9e1e0d16141
#
_entry.id   e844c9eed5de3bf6ba64c9e1e0d16141
#
_cell.length_a   1.000
_cell.length_b   1.000
_cell.length_c   1.000
_cell.angle_alpha   90.00
_cell.angle_beta   90.00
_cell.angle_gamma   90.00
#
_symmetry.space_group_name_H-M   'P 1'
#
loop_
_entity.id
_entity.type
_entity.pdbx_description
1 polymer ?
#
loop_
_entity_poly.entity_id
_entity_poly.type
_entity_poly.pdbx_seq_one_letter_code
_entity_poly.pdbx_strand_id
1 'polypeptide(L)'
;MERTLLPTLRLSLEMTETLTEIERNGLKINLDTLNQIETEFQTELDELEIRLNEMAREAMGDTPINLASPDDRSVLLYSRRVVDKKEWSRIFNLGHEMRGATMKPKQRVRMKRSVFTSTVRRMTEVVRKTVGSRCAGCVGFGKVRPVNKNGQPSKALRVCKPCKGAGVIYTPTREVAGFKMVPRDTYDTAAAGFKTDKTTLENRAIELSGDAKEFATAYIRYNALRTYLNTFVEGMKNNVDANGIIHPEFMQCVTATGRLSSRNPNFQNMPRGNTFAIRKVVESRFDGGYILEGDYSQLEFRVAGFLAKDSQAYVDVSEGTDVHQYTADIIGCSRQEAKAHTFKPLYGGTTGTEAQQRYYRAFKDKYEGVKLWHDKLQREAVKTKQITLPSGRQYAFPSARWTEWGTATN
;
A
#
# COMPACT_ATOMS: atom_id res chain seq x y z
N MET A 1 -21.27 34.25 -9.08
CA MET A 1 -20.36 33.09 -9.28
C MET A 1 -18.93 33.50 -9.68
N GLU A 2 -18.75 34.48 -10.55
CA GLU A 2 -17.41 34.90 -11.05
C GLU A 2 -16.45 35.48 -10.01
N ARG A 3 -16.92 36.23 -9.01
CA ARG A 3 -16.05 36.86 -7.99
C ARG A 3 -15.37 35.90 -7.02
N THR A 4 -15.87 34.68 -6.86
CA THR A 4 -15.34 33.71 -5.88
C THR A 4 -14.22 32.81 -6.44
N LEU A 5 -14.15 32.66 -7.76
CA LEU A 5 -13.14 31.84 -8.43
C LEU A 5 -11.83 32.58 -8.70
N LEU A 6 -11.88 33.90 -8.80
CA LEU A 6 -10.71 34.74 -9.12
C LEU A 6 -9.51 34.55 -8.18
N PRO A 7 -9.64 34.53 -6.83
CA PRO A 7 -8.50 34.35 -5.95
C PRO A 7 -7.81 32.99 -6.11
N THR A 8 -8.59 31.91 -6.25
CA THR A 8 -8.05 30.56 -6.45
C THR A 8 -7.38 30.41 -7.81
N LEU A 9 -7.97 30.99 -8.86
CA LEU A 9 -7.37 30.98 -10.21
C LEU A 9 -6.05 31.77 -10.22
N ARG A 10 -6.03 32.95 -9.61
CA ARG A 10 -4.83 33.78 -9.47
C ARG A 10 -3.72 33.03 -8.73
N LEU A 11 -4.04 32.43 -7.59
CA LEU A 11 -3.08 31.61 -6.84
C LEU A 11 -2.53 30.44 -7.68
N SER A 12 -3.37 29.79 -8.47
CA SER A 12 -2.94 28.69 -9.34
C SER A 12 -2.02 29.17 -10.47
N LEU A 13 -2.26 30.34 -11.03
CA LEU A 13 -1.41 30.96 -12.07
C LEU A 13 -0.05 31.37 -11.50
N GLU A 14 -0.03 32.08 -10.35
CA GLU A 14 1.21 32.46 -9.66
C GLU A 14 2.02 31.21 -9.24
N MET A 15 1.34 30.15 -8.78
CA MET A 15 1.98 28.87 -8.46
C MET A 15 2.59 28.22 -9.72
N THR A 16 1.99 28.37 -10.89
CA THR A 16 2.52 27.81 -12.14
C THR A 16 3.90 28.39 -12.48
N GLU A 17 4.09 29.69 -12.30
CA GLU A 17 5.40 30.34 -12.50
C GLU A 17 6.44 29.75 -11.51
N THR A 18 6.09 29.69 -10.22
CA THR A 18 6.97 29.11 -9.19
C THR A 18 7.32 27.65 -9.47
N LEU A 19 6.35 26.84 -9.88
CA LEU A 19 6.60 25.43 -10.21
C LEU A 19 7.47 25.29 -11.45
N THR A 20 7.28 26.13 -12.46
CA THR A 20 8.12 26.15 -13.65
C THR A 20 9.58 26.46 -13.30
N GLU A 21 9.83 27.39 -12.38
CA GLU A 21 11.18 27.66 -11.89
C GLU A 21 11.78 26.49 -11.12
N ILE A 22 11.00 25.86 -10.23
CA ILE A 22 11.43 24.66 -9.48
C ILE A 22 11.78 23.53 -10.43
N GLU A 23 10.92 23.25 -11.43
CA GLU A 23 11.13 22.22 -12.44
C GLU A 23 12.36 22.51 -13.29
N ARG A 24 12.53 23.77 -13.77
CA ARG A 24 13.68 24.19 -14.55
C ARG A 24 14.99 24.13 -13.77
N ASN A 25 14.96 24.48 -12.50
CA ASN A 25 16.13 24.40 -11.64
C ASN A 25 16.52 22.95 -11.34
N GLY A 26 15.56 22.09 -11.16
CA GLY A 26 15.78 20.67 -10.88
C GLY A 26 16.53 20.41 -9.57
N LEU A 27 16.97 19.18 -9.41
CA LEU A 27 17.67 18.70 -8.23
C LEU A 27 18.92 17.90 -8.62
N LYS A 28 20.10 18.34 -8.16
CA LYS A 28 21.37 17.66 -8.43
C LYS A 28 21.46 16.35 -7.70
N ILE A 29 21.86 15.31 -8.40
CA ILE A 29 21.97 13.93 -7.88
C ILE A 29 23.41 13.45 -8.01
N ASN A 30 23.96 12.95 -6.92
CA ASN A 30 25.23 12.25 -6.90
C ASN A 30 25.04 10.83 -7.42
N LEU A 31 25.47 10.57 -8.66
CA LEU A 31 25.30 9.29 -9.32
C LEU A 31 26.17 8.18 -8.71
N ASP A 32 27.33 8.52 -8.17
CA ASP A 32 28.20 7.53 -7.53
C ASP A 32 27.57 7.02 -6.24
N THR A 33 27.01 7.91 -5.42
CA THR A 33 26.22 7.56 -4.24
C THR A 33 24.99 6.73 -4.62
N LEU A 34 24.30 7.10 -5.72
CA LEU A 34 23.14 6.36 -6.20
C LEU A 34 23.51 4.93 -6.63
N ASN A 35 24.62 4.76 -7.32
CA ASN A 35 25.14 3.45 -7.75
C ASN A 35 25.58 2.59 -6.56
N GLN A 36 26.19 3.19 -5.54
CA GLN A 36 26.55 2.49 -4.30
C GLN A 36 25.28 1.96 -3.59
N ILE A 37 24.27 2.81 -3.42
CA ILE A 37 22.98 2.44 -2.84
C ILE A 37 22.30 1.33 -3.64
N GLU A 38 22.30 1.42 -4.96
CA GLU A 38 21.76 0.35 -5.81
C GLU A 38 22.44 -0.97 -5.60
N THR A 39 23.79 -0.98 -5.61
CA THR A 39 24.58 -2.20 -5.44
C THR A 39 24.32 -2.85 -4.08
N GLU A 40 24.28 -2.04 -3.01
CA GLU A 40 24.02 -2.52 -1.66
C GLU A 40 22.62 -3.17 -1.56
N PHE A 41 21.58 -2.48 -2.02
CA PHE A 41 20.23 -2.98 -1.90
C PHE A 41 19.87 -4.06 -2.93
N GLN A 42 20.52 -4.09 -4.09
CA GLN A 42 20.37 -5.20 -5.03
C GLN A 42 20.96 -6.49 -4.45
N THR A 43 22.11 -6.42 -3.80
CA THR A 43 22.71 -7.57 -3.11
C THR A 43 21.79 -8.12 -2.02
N GLU A 44 21.24 -7.21 -1.16
CA GLU A 44 20.27 -7.61 -0.14
C GLU A 44 18.99 -8.21 -0.75
N LEU A 45 18.52 -7.66 -1.87
CA LEU A 45 17.34 -8.16 -2.58
C LEU A 45 17.55 -9.58 -3.09
N ASP A 46 18.71 -9.84 -3.71
CA ASP A 46 19.05 -11.13 -4.27
C ASP A 46 19.21 -12.19 -3.18
N GLU A 47 19.85 -11.86 -2.05
CA GLU A 47 19.96 -12.73 -0.87
C GLU A 47 18.58 -13.08 -0.29
N LEU A 48 17.70 -12.08 -0.17
CA LEU A 48 16.33 -12.29 0.29
C LEU A 48 15.53 -13.15 -0.68
N GLU A 49 15.71 -12.98 -1.98
CA GLU A 49 15.00 -13.79 -2.98
C GLU A 49 15.40 -15.24 -2.90
N ILE A 50 16.71 -15.54 -2.76
CA ILE A 50 17.22 -16.90 -2.57
C ILE A 50 16.60 -17.52 -1.31
N ARG A 51 16.70 -16.82 -0.16
CA ARG A 51 16.17 -17.29 1.12
C ARG A 51 14.66 -17.54 1.08
N LEU A 52 13.88 -16.61 0.50
CA LEU A 52 12.43 -16.77 0.37
C LEU A 52 12.04 -17.96 -0.51
N ASN A 53 12.78 -18.22 -1.59
CA ASN A 53 12.57 -19.37 -2.45
C ASN A 53 12.92 -20.69 -1.75
N GLU A 54 13.97 -20.72 -0.94
CA GLU A 54 14.32 -21.87 -0.11
C GLU A 54 13.23 -22.18 0.92
N MET A 55 12.80 -21.18 1.68
CA MET A 55 11.69 -21.31 2.64
C MET A 55 10.39 -21.76 1.98
N ALA A 56 10.08 -21.21 0.81
CA ALA A 56 8.90 -21.61 0.04
C ALA A 56 9.01 -23.07 -0.41
N ARG A 57 10.18 -23.54 -0.85
CA ARG A 57 10.42 -24.91 -1.25
C ARG A 57 10.31 -25.87 -0.06
N GLU A 58 10.89 -25.53 1.08
CA GLU A 58 10.75 -26.33 2.31
C GLU A 58 9.28 -26.47 2.74
N ALA A 59 8.52 -25.36 2.65
CA ALA A 59 7.12 -25.33 3.03
C ALA A 59 6.20 -26.06 2.04
N MET A 60 6.48 -26.00 0.72
CA MET A 60 5.60 -26.51 -0.34
C MET A 60 6.04 -27.84 -0.95
N GLY A 61 7.31 -28.24 -0.75
CA GLY A 61 7.94 -29.32 -1.49
C GLY A 61 8.40 -28.85 -2.87
N ASP A 62 8.47 -29.77 -3.83
CA ASP A 62 9.04 -29.50 -5.15
C ASP A 62 8.17 -28.69 -6.11
N THR A 63 6.89 -28.43 -5.78
CA THR A 63 6.04 -27.56 -6.62
C THR A 63 6.60 -26.13 -6.63
N PRO A 64 6.96 -25.58 -7.79
CA PRO A 64 7.43 -24.21 -7.89
C PRO A 64 6.37 -23.21 -7.42
N ILE A 65 6.83 -22.22 -6.65
CA ILE A 65 5.99 -21.12 -6.14
C ILE A 65 6.49 -19.81 -6.74
N ASN A 66 5.58 -19.08 -7.38
CA ASN A 66 5.87 -17.74 -7.86
C ASN A 66 5.49 -16.71 -6.79
N LEU A 67 6.48 -16.16 -6.08
CA LEU A 67 6.28 -15.16 -5.04
C LEU A 67 5.66 -13.83 -5.57
N ALA A 68 5.72 -13.57 -6.87
CA ALA A 68 5.01 -12.45 -7.48
C ALA A 68 3.50 -12.72 -7.67
N SER A 69 3.08 -13.99 -7.71
CA SER A 69 1.69 -14.40 -7.87
C SER A 69 0.92 -14.28 -6.56
N PRO A 70 -0.18 -13.48 -6.49
CA PRO A 70 -1.04 -13.46 -5.30
C PRO A 70 -1.68 -14.81 -4.98
N ASP A 71 -1.96 -15.62 -5.99
CA ASP A 71 -2.50 -16.98 -5.83
C ASP A 71 -1.51 -17.89 -5.11
N ASP A 72 -0.27 -17.92 -5.57
CA ASP A 72 0.77 -18.79 -5.01
C ASP A 72 1.13 -18.37 -3.60
N ARG A 73 1.24 -17.04 -3.34
CA ARG A 73 1.44 -16.52 -1.98
C ARG A 73 0.29 -16.87 -1.04
N SER A 74 -0.95 -16.76 -1.52
CA SER A 74 -2.12 -17.15 -0.73
C SER A 74 -2.06 -18.63 -0.34
N VAL A 75 -1.69 -19.51 -1.28
CA VAL A 75 -1.52 -20.94 -1.02
C VAL A 75 -0.38 -21.20 -0.05
N LEU A 76 0.79 -20.57 -0.27
CA LEU A 76 1.97 -20.72 0.59
C LEU A 76 1.70 -20.29 2.04
N LEU A 77 1.03 -19.15 2.23
CA LEU A 77 0.77 -18.63 3.58
C LEU A 77 -0.35 -19.38 4.30
N TYR A 78 -1.46 -19.66 3.62
CA TYR A 78 -2.67 -20.19 4.25
C TYR A 78 -2.86 -21.70 4.06
N SER A 79 -2.00 -22.36 3.30
CA SER A 79 -2.05 -23.83 3.04
C SER A 79 -3.35 -24.30 2.38
N ARG A 80 -4.08 -23.38 1.76
CA ARG A 80 -5.39 -23.63 1.17
C ARG A 80 -5.52 -22.98 -0.20
N ARG A 81 -6.16 -23.72 -1.13
CA ARG A 81 -6.46 -23.25 -2.49
C ARG A 81 -7.96 -23.13 -2.67
N VAL A 82 -8.40 -22.02 -3.24
CA VAL A 82 -9.82 -21.82 -3.62
C VAL A 82 -10.16 -22.73 -4.78
N VAL A 83 -11.23 -23.52 -4.66
CA VAL A 83 -11.69 -24.49 -5.67
C VAL A 83 -12.43 -23.77 -6.80
N ASP A 84 -13.35 -22.88 -6.46
CA ASP A 84 -14.11 -22.06 -7.41
C ASP A 84 -13.95 -20.56 -7.08
N LYS A 85 -13.13 -19.87 -7.87
CA LYS A 85 -12.85 -18.43 -7.66
C LYS A 85 -14.04 -17.53 -7.97
N LYS A 86 -14.95 -17.94 -8.87
CA LYS A 86 -16.13 -17.15 -9.21
C LYS A 86 -17.11 -17.17 -8.04
N GLU A 87 -17.41 -18.36 -7.57
CA GLU A 87 -18.31 -18.54 -6.41
C GLU A 87 -17.69 -17.94 -5.13
N TRP A 88 -16.39 -18.10 -4.91
CA TRP A 88 -15.64 -17.45 -3.83
C TRP A 88 -15.82 -15.93 -3.87
N SER A 89 -15.62 -15.31 -5.03
CA SER A 89 -15.76 -13.87 -5.20
C SER A 89 -17.20 -13.40 -4.98
N ARG A 90 -18.19 -14.19 -5.37
CA ARG A 90 -19.61 -13.93 -5.16
C ARG A 90 -19.98 -14.00 -3.67
N ILE A 91 -19.58 -15.05 -2.98
CA ILE A 91 -19.90 -15.28 -1.54
C ILE A 91 -19.34 -14.16 -0.67
N PHE A 92 -18.11 -13.73 -0.92
CA PHE A 92 -17.43 -12.71 -0.11
C PHE A 92 -17.58 -11.28 -0.66
N ASN A 93 -18.37 -11.11 -1.74
CA ASN A 93 -18.57 -9.84 -2.43
C ASN A 93 -17.26 -9.14 -2.79
N LEU A 94 -16.36 -9.89 -3.46
CA LEU A 94 -15.05 -9.39 -3.86
C LEU A 94 -15.13 -8.59 -5.17
N GLY A 95 -14.14 -7.73 -5.41
CA GLY A 95 -14.05 -6.91 -6.60
C GLY A 95 -14.32 -5.44 -6.33
N HIS A 96 -14.59 -4.70 -7.39
CA HIS A 96 -14.81 -3.25 -7.36
C HIS A 96 -16.18 -2.91 -7.95
N GLU A 97 -16.69 -1.76 -7.56
CA GLU A 97 -17.91 -1.18 -8.07
C GLU A 97 -17.73 0.31 -8.29
N MET A 98 -18.46 0.87 -9.25
CA MET A 98 -18.49 2.32 -9.44
C MET A 98 -19.28 2.96 -8.30
N ARG A 99 -18.66 3.92 -7.60
CA ARG A 99 -19.31 4.79 -6.64
C ARG A 99 -19.05 6.24 -7.03
N GLY A 100 -20.02 6.86 -7.66
CA GLY A 100 -19.82 8.14 -8.34
C GLY A 100 -18.87 7.97 -9.54
N ALA A 101 -17.88 8.85 -9.66
CA ALA A 101 -16.88 8.81 -10.74
C ALA A 101 -15.66 7.89 -10.46
N THR A 102 -15.62 7.18 -9.33
CA THR A 102 -14.46 6.38 -8.91
C THR A 102 -14.80 4.91 -8.72
N MET A 103 -13.87 4.04 -9.14
CA MET A 103 -13.90 2.62 -8.83
C MET A 103 -13.47 2.40 -7.38
N LYS A 104 -14.36 1.83 -6.56
CA LYS A 104 -14.07 1.51 -5.15
C LYS A 104 -14.24 0.02 -4.89
N PRO A 105 -13.51 -0.56 -3.92
CA PRO A 105 -13.75 -1.93 -3.50
C PRO A 105 -15.19 -2.11 -3.02
N LYS A 106 -15.81 -3.22 -3.39
CA LYS A 106 -17.13 -3.61 -2.88
C LYS A 106 -17.11 -3.77 -1.37
N GLN A 107 -18.22 -3.48 -0.72
CA GLN A 107 -18.36 -3.69 0.70
C GLN A 107 -18.33 -5.19 1.02
N ARG A 108 -17.44 -5.60 1.93
CA ARG A 108 -17.33 -7.00 2.36
C ARG A 108 -18.58 -7.47 3.08
N VAL A 109 -18.97 -8.71 2.85
CA VAL A 109 -20.04 -9.36 3.60
C VAL A 109 -19.58 -9.60 5.04
N ARG A 110 -20.38 -9.20 6.03
CA ARG A 110 -20.11 -9.53 7.44
C ARG A 110 -20.67 -10.92 7.74
N MET A 111 -19.86 -11.78 8.32
CA MET A 111 -20.23 -13.14 8.70
C MET A 111 -19.84 -13.43 10.15
N LYS A 112 -20.65 -14.22 10.85
CA LYS A 112 -20.23 -14.80 12.13
C LYS A 112 -19.02 -15.71 11.92
N ARG A 113 -18.11 -15.79 12.89
CA ARG A 113 -16.87 -16.56 12.80
C ARG A 113 -17.09 -18.02 12.40
N SER A 114 -18.10 -18.67 12.99
CA SER A 114 -18.46 -20.07 12.67
C SER A 114 -18.88 -20.25 11.21
N VAL A 115 -19.72 -19.34 10.68
CA VAL A 115 -20.18 -19.36 9.29
C VAL A 115 -19.02 -19.10 8.35
N PHE A 116 -18.15 -18.13 8.65
CA PHE A 116 -16.95 -17.86 7.89
C PHE A 116 -16.05 -19.10 7.80
N THR A 117 -15.72 -19.71 8.94
CA THR A 117 -14.84 -20.88 8.99
C THR A 117 -15.42 -22.08 8.21
N SER A 118 -16.72 -22.35 8.33
CA SER A 118 -17.38 -23.43 7.58
C SER A 118 -17.40 -23.13 6.07
N THR A 119 -17.63 -21.88 5.69
CA THR A 119 -17.60 -21.44 4.28
C THR A 119 -16.20 -21.58 3.68
N VAL A 120 -15.16 -21.13 4.39
CA VAL A 120 -13.76 -21.31 3.98
C VAL A 120 -13.44 -22.80 3.78
N ARG A 121 -13.83 -23.65 4.74
CA ARG A 121 -13.58 -25.11 4.64
C ARG A 121 -14.24 -25.71 3.40
N ARG A 122 -15.47 -25.32 3.10
CA ARG A 122 -16.23 -25.83 1.95
C ARG A 122 -15.66 -25.34 0.63
N MET A 123 -15.22 -24.08 0.55
CA MET A 123 -14.79 -23.41 -0.69
C MET A 123 -13.32 -23.57 -1.01
N THR A 124 -12.55 -24.19 -0.12
CA THR A 124 -11.11 -24.37 -0.31
C THR A 124 -10.70 -25.81 -0.02
N GLU A 125 -9.68 -26.26 -0.73
CA GLU A 125 -8.98 -27.51 -0.46
C GLU A 125 -7.66 -27.27 0.29
N VAL A 126 -7.24 -28.24 1.10
CA VAL A 126 -5.94 -28.22 1.76
C VAL A 126 -4.88 -28.62 0.77
N VAL A 127 -3.85 -27.82 0.62
CA VAL A 127 -2.73 -28.12 -0.27
C VAL A 127 -1.71 -28.97 0.48
N ARG A 128 -1.13 -29.97 -0.22
CA ARG A 128 -0.15 -30.87 0.33
C ARG A 128 1.22 -30.63 -0.28
N LYS A 129 2.29 -30.89 0.49
CA LYS A 129 3.65 -30.87 -0.05
C LYS A 129 3.74 -31.88 -1.22
N THR A 130 4.60 -31.59 -2.15
CA THR A 130 4.77 -32.45 -3.34
C THR A 130 6.20 -32.92 -3.48
N VAL A 131 6.35 -34.08 -4.08
CA VAL A 131 7.63 -34.61 -4.56
C VAL A 131 7.58 -34.65 -6.09
N GLY A 132 8.57 -34.04 -6.70
CA GLY A 132 8.74 -34.00 -8.14
C GLY A 132 9.43 -35.25 -8.68
N SER A 133 8.87 -35.87 -9.69
CA SER A 133 9.51 -36.95 -10.43
C SER A 133 9.62 -36.60 -11.91
N ARG A 134 10.69 -37.04 -12.54
CA ARG A 134 10.88 -36.87 -13.99
C ARG A 134 9.71 -37.49 -14.74
N CYS A 135 9.08 -36.74 -15.62
CA CYS A 135 7.95 -37.25 -16.42
C CYS A 135 8.43 -38.35 -17.39
N ALA A 136 7.96 -39.56 -17.19
CA ALA A 136 8.28 -40.70 -18.08
C ALA A 136 7.77 -40.47 -19.50
N GLY A 137 6.63 -39.79 -19.68
CA GLY A 137 6.00 -39.57 -20.99
C GLY A 137 6.81 -38.66 -21.94
N CYS A 138 7.65 -37.80 -21.43
CA CYS A 138 8.53 -36.95 -22.23
C CYS A 138 9.99 -37.02 -21.79
N VAL A 139 10.30 -37.91 -20.88
CA VAL A 139 11.67 -38.10 -20.33
C VAL A 139 12.26 -36.77 -19.82
N GLY A 140 11.41 -35.94 -19.18
CA GLY A 140 11.82 -34.64 -18.60
C GLY A 140 11.80 -33.45 -19.57
N PHE A 141 11.59 -33.66 -20.87
CA PHE A 141 11.67 -32.57 -21.88
C PHE A 141 10.41 -31.66 -21.94
N GLY A 142 9.32 -32.03 -21.29
CA GLY A 142 8.05 -31.28 -21.35
C GLY A 142 7.32 -31.34 -22.69
N LYS A 143 7.97 -31.77 -23.74
CA LYS A 143 7.44 -31.90 -25.11
C LYS A 143 7.68 -33.29 -25.66
N VAL A 144 6.79 -33.75 -26.53
CA VAL A 144 6.89 -35.06 -27.19
C VAL A 144 6.70 -34.89 -28.69
N ARG A 145 7.30 -35.76 -29.47
CA ARG A 145 6.99 -35.90 -30.90
C ARG A 145 5.90 -36.98 -31.08
N PRO A 146 4.66 -36.61 -31.41
CA PRO A 146 3.63 -37.62 -31.64
C PRO A 146 3.97 -38.42 -32.89
N VAL A 147 3.62 -39.67 -32.85
CA VAL A 147 3.72 -40.56 -34.03
C VAL A 147 2.43 -40.43 -34.85
N ASN A 148 2.57 -40.20 -36.14
CA ASN A 148 1.46 -40.12 -37.09
C ASN A 148 0.83 -41.51 -37.32
N LYS A 149 -0.36 -41.55 -37.94
CA LYS A 149 -1.06 -42.81 -38.25
C LYS A 149 -0.19 -43.80 -39.05
N ASN A 150 0.82 -43.33 -39.77
CA ASN A 150 1.75 -44.15 -40.58
C ASN A 150 3.01 -44.56 -39.82
N GLY A 151 3.03 -44.44 -38.47
CA GLY A 151 4.17 -44.84 -37.65
C GLY A 151 5.37 -43.88 -37.68
N GLN A 152 5.30 -42.73 -38.39
CA GLN A 152 6.40 -41.76 -38.47
C GLN A 152 6.27 -40.66 -37.43
N PRO A 153 7.37 -40.19 -36.84
CA PRO A 153 7.35 -39.09 -35.88
C PRO A 153 6.96 -37.76 -36.55
N SER A 154 6.04 -37.03 -35.97
CA SER A 154 5.60 -35.70 -36.45
C SER A 154 6.77 -34.71 -36.46
N LYS A 155 6.81 -33.81 -37.45
CA LYS A 155 7.79 -32.69 -37.47
C LYS A 155 7.57 -31.71 -36.31
N ALA A 156 6.31 -31.58 -35.84
CA ALA A 156 5.96 -30.63 -34.76
C ALA A 156 6.06 -31.29 -33.38
N LEU A 157 6.68 -30.58 -32.43
CA LEU A 157 6.66 -30.92 -31.01
C LEU A 157 5.31 -30.53 -30.40
N ARG A 158 4.74 -31.39 -29.57
CA ARG A 158 3.53 -31.12 -28.80
C ARG A 158 3.84 -31.11 -27.30
N VAL A 159 3.11 -30.30 -26.54
CA VAL A 159 3.18 -30.32 -25.09
C VAL A 159 2.86 -31.72 -24.56
N CYS A 160 3.70 -32.23 -23.69
CA CYS A 160 3.48 -33.52 -23.05
C CYS A 160 2.24 -33.47 -22.16
N LYS A 161 1.23 -34.27 -22.45
CA LYS A 161 -0.04 -34.28 -21.71
C LYS A 161 0.11 -34.64 -20.23
N PRO A 162 0.86 -35.71 -19.82
CA PRO A 162 1.02 -36.08 -18.41
C PRO A 162 1.57 -34.97 -17.53
N CYS A 163 2.63 -34.28 -17.97
CA CYS A 163 3.29 -33.19 -17.17
C CYS A 163 2.86 -31.79 -17.61
N LYS A 164 1.94 -31.66 -18.58
CA LYS A 164 1.46 -30.37 -19.11
C LYS A 164 2.59 -29.41 -19.54
N GLY A 165 3.70 -29.97 -20.00
CA GLY A 165 4.86 -29.20 -20.45
C GLY A 165 5.95 -28.96 -19.39
N ALA A 166 5.71 -29.28 -18.13
CA ALA A 166 6.66 -29.02 -17.03
C ALA A 166 7.89 -29.95 -17.06
N GLY A 167 7.82 -31.11 -17.73
CA GLY A 167 8.89 -32.11 -17.66
C GLY A 167 8.93 -32.94 -16.37
N VAL A 168 8.25 -32.46 -15.33
CA VAL A 168 8.17 -33.05 -13.99
C VAL A 168 6.70 -33.29 -13.63
N ILE A 169 6.45 -34.36 -12.90
CA ILE A 169 5.14 -34.66 -12.31
C ILE A 169 5.27 -34.49 -10.80
N TYR A 170 4.41 -33.66 -10.22
CA TYR A 170 4.38 -33.35 -8.78
C TYR A 170 3.34 -34.23 -8.10
N THR A 171 3.80 -35.19 -7.30
CA THR A 171 2.93 -36.10 -6.56
C THR A 171 2.71 -35.59 -5.14
N PRO A 172 1.46 -35.39 -4.69
CA PRO A 172 1.16 -34.96 -3.33
C PRO A 172 1.61 -35.99 -2.28
N THR A 173 2.20 -35.50 -1.19
CA THR A 173 2.53 -36.30 0.00
C THR A 173 1.37 -36.27 1.01
N ARG A 174 1.57 -36.88 2.19
CA ARG A 174 0.63 -36.77 3.31
C ARG A 174 0.73 -35.46 4.08
N GLU A 175 1.84 -34.74 3.95
CA GLU A 175 2.09 -33.51 4.69
C GLU A 175 1.32 -32.31 4.12
N VAL A 176 0.78 -31.47 5.01
CA VAL A 176 0.15 -30.21 4.62
C VAL A 176 1.24 -29.23 4.25
N ALA A 177 1.13 -28.63 3.07
CA ALA A 177 2.03 -27.62 2.57
C ALA A 177 1.78 -26.24 3.18
N GLY A 178 2.80 -25.36 3.10
CA GLY A 178 2.71 -23.95 3.47
C GLY A 178 2.74 -23.67 4.96
N PHE A 179 2.60 -22.38 5.30
CA PHE A 179 2.79 -21.87 6.67
C PHE A 179 1.52 -21.95 7.55
N LYS A 180 0.43 -22.49 7.07
CA LYS A 180 -0.80 -22.80 7.82
C LYS A 180 -1.41 -21.60 8.55
N MET A 181 -1.26 -20.39 8.04
CA MET A 181 -1.94 -19.21 8.58
C MET A 181 -3.45 -19.43 8.59
N VAL A 182 -4.10 -18.96 9.65
CA VAL A 182 -5.56 -19.07 9.79
C VAL A 182 -6.19 -17.72 9.47
N PRO A 183 -7.10 -17.61 8.48
CA PRO A 183 -7.80 -16.36 8.20
C PRO A 183 -8.73 -15.99 9.36
N ARG A 184 -8.80 -14.70 9.72
CA ARG A 184 -9.58 -14.20 10.87
C ARG A 184 -11.05 -14.03 10.53
N ASP A 185 -11.32 -13.38 9.43
CA ASP A 185 -12.68 -13.01 9.00
C ASP A 185 -12.73 -12.75 7.49
N THR A 186 -13.86 -12.21 7.02
CA THR A 186 -14.09 -11.90 5.60
C THR A 186 -13.16 -10.81 5.05
N TYR A 187 -12.55 -10.01 5.91
CA TYR A 187 -11.59 -8.99 5.47
C TYR A 187 -10.24 -9.59 5.06
N ASP A 188 -9.91 -10.80 5.53
CA ASP A 188 -8.73 -11.55 5.10
C ASP A 188 -8.91 -12.19 3.71
N THR A 189 -10.12 -12.17 3.11
CA THR A 189 -10.36 -12.77 1.79
C THR A 189 -9.92 -11.86 0.64
N ALA A 190 -9.47 -12.46 -0.46
CA ALA A 190 -9.10 -11.81 -1.72
C ALA A 190 -9.50 -12.66 -2.91
N ALA A 191 -9.49 -12.12 -4.13
CA ALA A 191 -9.84 -12.88 -5.34
C ALA A 191 -8.92 -14.09 -5.57
N ALA A 192 -7.67 -13.98 -5.16
CA ALA A 192 -6.67 -15.05 -5.20
C ALA A 192 -6.85 -16.11 -4.07
N GLY A 193 -7.78 -15.89 -3.14
CA GLY A 193 -8.00 -16.70 -1.95
C GLY A 193 -7.93 -15.84 -0.70
N PHE A 194 -6.75 -15.58 -0.18
CA PHE A 194 -6.54 -14.78 1.02
C PHE A 194 -5.59 -13.62 0.75
N LYS A 195 -5.71 -12.56 1.54
CA LYS A 195 -4.84 -11.38 1.41
C LYS A 195 -3.40 -11.69 1.80
N THR A 196 -2.50 -11.16 1.00
CA THR A 196 -1.05 -11.28 1.17
C THR A 196 -0.35 -9.94 0.94
N ASP A 197 -1.11 -8.84 1.06
CA ASP A 197 -0.56 -7.48 0.94
C ASP A 197 0.25 -7.09 2.19
N LYS A 198 1.10 -6.06 2.02
CA LYS A 198 2.01 -5.58 3.06
C LYS A 198 1.29 -5.34 4.39
N THR A 199 0.20 -4.59 4.38
CA THR A 199 -0.54 -4.23 5.59
C THR A 199 -1.11 -5.46 6.30
N THR A 200 -1.61 -6.44 5.53
CA THR A 200 -2.08 -7.71 6.09
C THR A 200 -0.94 -8.46 6.75
N LEU A 201 0.22 -8.56 6.08
CA LEU A 201 1.37 -9.28 6.63
C LEU A 201 1.96 -8.60 7.85
N GLU A 202 2.10 -7.27 7.86
CA GLU A 202 2.56 -6.50 9.02
C GLU A 202 1.65 -6.73 10.24
N ASN A 203 0.33 -6.65 10.06
CA ASN A 203 -0.64 -6.90 11.13
C ASN A 203 -0.66 -8.35 11.60
N ARG A 204 -0.23 -9.29 10.78
CA ARG A 204 -0.19 -10.73 11.09
C ARG A 204 1.15 -11.16 11.67
N ALA A 205 2.25 -10.49 11.31
CA ALA A 205 3.60 -10.83 11.77
C ALA A 205 3.72 -10.86 13.30
N ILE A 206 2.91 -10.07 14.01
CA ILE A 206 2.86 -10.04 15.47
C ILE A 206 2.30 -11.36 16.04
N GLU A 207 1.37 -12.00 15.33
CA GLU A 207 0.71 -13.24 15.76
C GLU A 207 1.44 -14.51 15.26
N LEU A 208 2.35 -14.36 14.30
CA LEU A 208 3.08 -15.46 13.71
C LEU A 208 4.31 -15.83 14.54
N SER A 209 4.73 -17.08 14.45
CA SER A 209 5.92 -17.62 15.09
C SER A 209 6.68 -18.52 14.10
N GLY A 210 7.93 -18.86 14.44
CA GLY A 210 8.78 -19.73 13.61
C GLY A 210 8.91 -19.28 12.16
N ASP A 211 8.97 -20.22 11.24
CA ASP A 211 9.20 -20.01 9.82
C ASP A 211 8.18 -19.08 9.15
N ALA A 212 6.92 -19.13 9.60
CA ALA A 212 5.88 -18.26 9.09
C ALA A 212 6.15 -16.77 9.37
N LYS A 213 6.65 -16.46 10.58
CA LYS A 213 7.04 -15.10 10.96
C LYS A 213 8.27 -14.65 10.21
N GLU A 214 9.26 -15.53 10.12
CA GLU A 214 10.50 -15.27 9.39
C GLU A 214 10.22 -14.98 7.93
N PHE A 215 9.47 -15.85 7.26
CA PHE A 215 9.03 -15.62 5.86
C PHE A 215 8.28 -14.31 5.69
N ALA A 216 7.29 -14.01 6.53
CA ALA A 216 6.50 -12.79 6.42
C ALA A 216 7.39 -11.54 6.57
N THR A 217 8.32 -11.54 7.52
CA THR A 217 9.25 -10.43 7.75
C THR A 217 10.20 -10.23 6.57
N ALA A 218 10.82 -11.32 6.09
CA ALA A 218 11.70 -11.30 4.93
C ALA A 218 10.95 -10.84 3.67
N TYR A 219 9.72 -11.33 3.46
CA TYR A 219 8.91 -10.96 2.31
C TYR A 219 8.46 -9.48 2.32
N ILE A 220 8.14 -8.92 3.49
CA ILE A 220 7.85 -7.48 3.64
C ILE A 220 9.09 -6.66 3.23
N ARG A 221 10.27 -7.05 3.71
CA ARG A 221 11.54 -6.38 3.37
C ARG A 221 11.86 -6.50 1.88
N TYR A 222 11.75 -7.71 1.30
CA TYR A 222 11.93 -7.96 -0.12
C TYR A 222 11.07 -7.06 -1.01
N ASN A 223 9.76 -6.96 -0.71
CA ASN A 223 8.88 -6.09 -1.49
C ASN A 223 9.19 -4.59 -1.31
N ALA A 224 9.61 -4.20 -0.11
CA ALA A 224 10.03 -2.82 0.15
C ALA A 224 11.26 -2.45 -0.66
N LEU A 225 12.30 -3.31 -0.68
CA LEU A 225 13.51 -3.15 -1.48
C LEU A 225 13.22 -3.11 -2.98
N ARG A 226 12.43 -4.08 -3.47
CA ARG A 226 12.04 -4.14 -4.88
C ARG A 226 11.32 -2.88 -5.33
N THR A 227 10.38 -2.38 -4.52
CA THR A 227 9.68 -1.12 -4.82
C THR A 227 10.64 0.05 -4.79
N TYR A 228 11.54 0.07 -3.83
CA TYR A 228 12.53 1.12 -3.69
C TYR A 228 13.48 1.19 -4.89
N LEU A 229 14.08 0.09 -5.29
CA LEU A 229 14.99 0.01 -6.44
C LEU A 229 14.27 0.42 -7.73
N ASN A 230 13.11 -0.16 -8.02
CA ASN A 230 12.39 0.12 -9.26
C ASN A 230 11.81 1.55 -9.31
N THR A 231 11.31 2.07 -8.18
CA THR A 231 10.61 3.36 -8.20
C THR A 231 11.55 4.54 -8.04
N PHE A 232 12.53 4.42 -7.14
CA PHE A 232 13.39 5.55 -6.80
C PHE A 232 14.75 5.46 -7.48
N VAL A 233 15.45 4.35 -7.38
CA VAL A 233 16.81 4.24 -7.98
C VAL A 233 16.71 4.26 -9.50
N GLU A 234 15.97 3.33 -10.09
CA GLU A 234 15.77 3.27 -11.54
C GLU A 234 15.03 4.52 -12.05
N GLY A 235 14.01 4.99 -11.31
CA GLY A 235 13.31 6.23 -11.63
C GLY A 235 14.21 7.45 -11.67
N MET A 236 15.21 7.57 -10.80
CA MET A 236 16.20 8.65 -10.86
C MET A 236 17.15 8.48 -12.03
N LYS A 237 17.71 7.28 -12.24
CA LYS A 237 18.62 6.99 -13.35
C LYS A 237 18.00 7.28 -14.72
N ASN A 238 16.72 6.99 -14.87
CA ASN A 238 16.00 7.19 -16.12
C ASN A 238 15.61 8.67 -16.40
N ASN A 239 15.68 9.54 -15.39
CA ASN A 239 15.24 10.93 -15.49
C ASN A 239 16.37 11.94 -15.21
N VAL A 240 17.59 11.49 -14.96
CA VAL A 240 18.75 12.37 -14.77
C VAL A 240 19.27 12.85 -16.14
N ASP A 241 19.57 14.12 -16.25
CA ASP A 241 20.19 14.72 -17.44
C ASP A 241 21.72 14.51 -17.48
N ALA A 242 22.37 15.00 -18.55
CA ALA A 242 23.82 14.90 -18.73
C ALA A 242 24.64 15.66 -17.66
N ASN A 243 24.03 16.59 -16.95
CA ASN A 243 24.64 17.36 -15.85
C ASN A 243 24.42 16.76 -14.47
N GLY A 244 23.74 15.61 -14.41
CA GLY A 244 23.36 14.97 -13.15
C GLY A 244 22.19 15.66 -12.45
N ILE A 245 21.33 16.37 -13.18
CA ILE A 245 20.17 17.08 -12.64
C ILE A 245 18.91 16.34 -13.04
N ILE A 246 17.99 16.21 -12.10
CA ILE A 246 16.64 15.68 -12.35
C ILE A 246 15.65 16.83 -12.30
N HIS A 247 14.76 16.87 -13.29
CA HIS A 247 13.70 17.87 -13.43
C HIS A 247 12.34 17.21 -13.20
N PRO A 248 11.85 17.14 -11.94
CA PRO A 248 10.55 16.54 -11.64
C PRO A 248 9.41 17.40 -12.18
N GLU A 249 8.32 16.79 -12.58
CA GLU A 249 7.11 17.50 -12.98
C GLU A 249 6.16 17.62 -11.78
N PHE A 250 5.59 18.82 -11.55
CA PHE A 250 4.60 19.08 -10.53
C PHE A 250 3.23 19.39 -11.12
N MET A 251 2.20 18.73 -10.61
CA MET A 251 0.83 18.86 -11.13
C MET A 251 -0.10 19.40 -10.04
N GLN A 252 -0.83 20.49 -10.34
CA GLN A 252 -1.72 21.18 -9.40
C GLN A 252 -3.12 20.58 -9.30
N CYS A 253 -3.59 19.88 -10.34
CA CYS A 253 -5.01 19.52 -10.49
C CYS A 253 -5.27 18.00 -10.46
N VAL A 254 -4.31 17.19 -10.03
CA VAL A 254 -4.44 15.72 -10.02
C VAL A 254 -5.10 15.22 -8.73
N THR A 255 -4.78 15.81 -7.59
CA THR A 255 -5.31 15.35 -6.31
C THR A 255 -6.66 16.00 -6.00
N ALA A 256 -7.62 15.20 -5.51
CA ALA A 256 -8.93 15.72 -5.09
C ALA A 256 -8.83 16.74 -3.92
N THR A 257 -7.76 16.65 -3.13
CA THR A 257 -7.52 17.54 -1.97
C THR A 257 -6.85 18.85 -2.34
N GLY A 258 -6.39 19.02 -3.61
CA GLY A 258 -5.65 20.19 -4.04
C GLY A 258 -4.18 20.21 -3.62
N ARG A 259 -3.65 19.11 -3.10
CA ARG A 259 -2.20 18.94 -2.92
C ARG A 259 -1.54 18.84 -4.28
N LEU A 260 -0.28 19.27 -4.38
CA LEU A 260 0.54 18.98 -5.55
C LEU A 260 0.75 17.48 -5.69
N SER A 261 0.91 17.02 -6.90
CA SER A 261 1.39 15.69 -7.24
C SER A 261 2.68 15.83 -8.04
N SER A 262 3.61 14.91 -7.90
CA SER A 262 4.86 14.90 -8.63
C SER A 262 5.05 13.59 -9.39
N ARG A 263 5.73 13.66 -10.55
CA ARG A 263 6.11 12.50 -11.36
C ARG A 263 7.45 12.75 -12.07
N ASN A 264 8.02 11.72 -12.62
CA ASN A 264 9.25 11.70 -13.44
C ASN A 264 10.49 12.29 -12.74
N PRO A 265 10.90 11.82 -11.56
CA PRO A 265 10.26 10.87 -10.63
C PRO A 265 9.34 11.55 -9.60
N ASN A 266 8.59 10.75 -8.82
CA ASN A 266 7.76 11.29 -7.73
C ASN A 266 8.60 11.59 -6.49
N PHE A 267 9.17 12.77 -6.38
CA PHE A 267 9.97 13.21 -5.23
C PHE A 267 9.16 13.43 -3.95
N GLN A 268 7.85 13.65 -4.04
CA GLN A 268 7.01 13.83 -2.84
C GLN A 268 6.86 12.54 -2.02
N ASN A 269 7.08 11.38 -2.64
CA ASN A 269 6.98 10.06 -1.99
C ASN A 269 8.35 9.45 -1.65
N MET A 270 9.44 10.21 -1.72
CA MET A 270 10.77 9.71 -1.31
C MET A 270 10.76 9.22 0.13
N PRO A 271 11.22 7.99 0.38
CA PRO A 271 11.28 7.44 1.74
C PRO A 271 12.02 8.37 2.71
N ARG A 272 11.51 8.44 3.94
CA ARG A 272 12.16 9.17 5.04
C ARG A 272 12.87 8.19 5.97
N GLY A 273 13.92 8.67 6.63
CA GLY A 273 14.67 7.90 7.63
C GLY A 273 15.80 7.05 7.05
N ASN A 274 16.42 6.27 7.91
CA ASN A 274 17.66 5.53 7.60
C ASN A 274 17.41 4.19 6.89
N THR A 275 16.15 3.73 6.81
CA THR A 275 15.81 2.43 6.20
C THR A 275 16.10 2.41 4.70
N PHE A 276 15.92 3.56 4.05
CA PHE A 276 16.20 3.77 2.64
C PHE A 276 16.86 5.14 2.47
N ALA A 277 18.16 5.14 2.31
CA ALA A 277 18.98 6.35 2.35
C ALA A 277 18.98 7.18 1.05
N ILE A 278 17.92 7.07 0.21
CA ILE A 278 17.88 7.69 -1.12
C ILE A 278 18.06 9.22 -1.08
N ARG A 279 17.66 9.87 0.02
CA ARG A 279 17.85 11.33 0.14
C ARG A 279 19.31 11.75 0.21
N LYS A 280 20.22 10.83 0.55
CA LYS A 280 21.67 11.08 0.57
C LYS A 280 22.26 11.33 -0.82
N VAL A 281 21.55 10.94 -1.88
CA VAL A 281 21.99 11.21 -3.26
C VAL A 281 21.82 12.66 -3.67
N VAL A 282 21.00 13.43 -2.92
CA VAL A 282 20.75 14.83 -3.23
C VAL A 282 21.91 15.69 -2.77
N GLU A 283 22.46 16.49 -3.65
CA GLU A 283 23.57 17.40 -3.35
C GLU A 283 23.30 18.80 -3.90
N SER A 284 24.04 19.78 -3.38
CA SER A 284 24.03 21.13 -3.94
C SER A 284 24.67 21.12 -5.34
N ARG A 285 24.08 21.83 -6.28
CA ARG A 285 24.71 22.07 -7.59
C ARG A 285 25.82 23.12 -7.57
N PHE A 286 26.00 23.78 -6.43
CA PHE A 286 27.06 24.78 -6.22
C PHE A 286 28.18 24.13 -5.43
N ASP A 287 29.43 24.34 -5.85
CA ASP A 287 30.60 23.85 -5.13
C ASP A 287 30.66 24.40 -3.71
N GLY A 288 30.81 23.51 -2.73
CA GLY A 288 30.77 23.86 -1.31
C GLY A 288 29.39 24.31 -0.80
N GLY A 289 28.35 24.20 -1.61
CA GLY A 289 27.00 24.58 -1.23
C GLY A 289 26.30 23.54 -0.35
N TYR A 290 25.18 23.97 0.23
CA TYR A 290 24.36 23.16 1.14
C TYR A 290 22.95 22.96 0.60
N ILE A 291 22.29 21.88 1.00
CA ILE A 291 20.85 21.68 0.88
C ILE A 291 20.20 22.11 2.18
N LEU A 292 19.26 23.04 2.10
CA LEU A 292 18.45 23.47 3.24
C LEU A 292 17.09 22.77 3.16
N GLU A 293 16.72 22.07 4.24
CA GLU A 293 15.38 21.46 4.40
C GLU A 293 14.63 22.21 5.50
N GLY A 294 13.49 22.81 5.14
CA GLY A 294 12.59 23.47 6.08
C GLY A 294 11.19 22.86 5.98
N ASP A 295 10.59 22.53 7.12
CA ASP A 295 9.24 21.99 7.21
C ASP A 295 8.47 22.70 8.33
N TYR A 296 7.18 22.95 8.08
CA TYR A 296 6.31 23.52 9.11
C TYR A 296 5.98 22.46 10.16
N SER A 297 6.25 22.77 11.42
CA SER A 297 5.84 21.90 12.52
C SER A 297 4.31 21.82 12.61
N GLN A 298 3.75 20.63 12.47
CA GLN A 298 2.31 20.35 12.68
C GLN A 298 1.36 21.27 11.89
N LEU A 299 1.70 21.65 10.66
CA LEU A 299 0.96 22.62 9.85
C LEU A 299 -0.54 22.33 9.80
N GLU A 300 -0.92 21.08 9.59
CA GLU A 300 -2.32 20.66 9.44
C GLU A 300 -3.12 20.92 10.73
N PHE A 301 -2.53 20.64 11.90
CA PHE A 301 -3.15 20.92 13.19
C PHE A 301 -3.30 22.42 13.44
N ARG A 302 -2.25 23.20 13.11
CA ARG A 302 -2.27 24.67 13.24
C ARG A 302 -3.37 25.29 12.37
N VAL A 303 -3.47 24.88 11.11
CA VAL A 303 -4.49 25.37 10.18
C VAL A 303 -5.90 24.97 10.65
N ALA A 304 -6.10 23.74 11.10
CA ALA A 304 -7.38 23.28 11.61
C ALA A 304 -7.80 24.03 12.87
N GLY A 305 -6.91 24.22 13.83
CA GLY A 305 -7.16 25.02 15.04
C GLY A 305 -7.54 26.46 14.69
N PHE A 306 -6.81 27.07 13.74
CA PHE A 306 -7.10 28.41 13.24
C PHE A 306 -8.50 28.51 12.60
N LEU A 307 -8.82 27.62 11.67
CA LEU A 307 -10.13 27.62 10.98
C LEU A 307 -11.30 27.30 11.92
N ALA A 308 -11.05 26.42 12.89
CA ALA A 308 -12.01 26.06 13.93
C ALA A 308 -12.15 27.12 15.03
N LYS A 309 -11.23 28.08 15.11
CA LYS A 309 -11.11 29.04 16.21
C LYS A 309 -11.04 28.34 17.57
N ASP A 310 -10.28 27.24 17.64
CA ASP A 310 -10.15 26.41 18.83
C ASP A 310 -9.13 27.01 19.79
N SER A 311 -9.57 27.49 20.95
CA SER A 311 -8.70 28.15 21.93
C SER A 311 -7.65 27.23 22.52
N GLN A 312 -7.99 25.93 22.75
CA GLN A 312 -7.04 24.97 23.29
C GLN A 312 -5.97 24.61 22.26
N ALA A 313 -6.34 24.51 20.99
CA ALA A 313 -5.36 24.29 19.93
C ALA A 313 -4.37 25.47 19.81
N TYR A 314 -4.83 26.71 20.01
CA TYR A 314 -3.95 27.88 20.07
C TYR A 314 -2.96 27.81 21.22
N VAL A 315 -3.43 27.44 22.41
CA VAL A 315 -2.58 27.29 23.58
C VAL A 315 -1.51 26.24 23.33
N ASP A 316 -1.93 25.04 22.95
CA ASP A 316 -1.03 23.91 22.71
C ASP A 316 0.03 24.21 21.64
N VAL A 317 -0.35 24.93 20.59
CA VAL A 317 0.58 25.37 19.53
C VAL A 317 1.57 26.41 20.04
N SER A 318 1.11 27.39 20.83
CA SER A 318 1.97 28.47 21.36
C SER A 318 2.95 27.98 22.43
N GLU A 319 2.53 27.01 23.23
CA GLU A 319 3.36 26.38 24.26
C GLU A 319 4.28 25.29 23.70
N GLY A 320 4.15 24.94 22.43
CA GLY A 320 4.94 23.89 21.79
C GLY A 320 4.60 22.48 22.29
N THR A 321 3.36 22.27 22.72
CA THR A 321 2.88 20.96 23.21
C THR A 321 3.15 19.85 22.19
N ASP A 322 3.79 18.77 22.63
CA ASP A 322 4.02 17.59 21.80
C ASP A 322 2.75 16.73 21.71
N VAL A 323 1.91 17.02 20.71
CA VAL A 323 0.66 16.28 20.51
C VAL A 323 0.87 14.79 20.18
N HIS A 324 2.06 14.40 19.69
CA HIS A 324 2.40 12.99 19.46
C HIS A 324 2.68 12.28 20.79
N GLN A 325 3.37 12.96 21.74
CA GLN A 325 3.57 12.41 23.07
C GLN A 325 2.24 12.30 23.81
N TYR A 326 1.41 13.34 23.78
CA TYR A 326 0.05 13.28 24.33
C TYR A 326 -0.76 12.09 23.80
N THR A 327 -0.66 11.81 22.49
CA THR A 327 -1.31 10.64 21.87
C THR A 327 -0.73 9.33 22.40
N ALA A 328 0.60 9.25 22.51
CA ALA A 328 1.32 8.07 23.00
C ALA A 328 0.90 7.69 24.42
N ASP A 329 0.78 8.68 25.29
CA ASP A 329 0.41 8.51 26.71
C ASP A 329 -1.02 7.93 26.85
N ILE A 330 -1.96 8.38 26.01
CA ILE A 330 -3.36 7.87 26.05
C ILE A 330 -3.49 6.48 25.42
N ILE A 331 -2.78 6.24 24.32
CA ILE A 331 -2.87 4.95 23.61
C ILE A 331 -2.05 3.88 24.34
N GLY A 332 -0.98 4.27 25.04
CA GLY A 332 -0.03 3.35 25.66
C GLY A 332 0.95 2.75 24.67
N CYS A 333 1.52 3.59 23.78
CA CYS A 333 2.49 3.19 22.78
C CYS A 333 3.67 4.16 22.72
N SER A 334 4.68 3.87 21.91
CA SER A 334 5.78 4.79 21.69
C SER A 334 5.33 6.06 20.94
N ARG A 335 6.03 7.17 21.15
CA ARG A 335 5.80 8.43 20.42
C ARG A 335 5.87 8.25 18.90
N GLN A 336 6.73 7.37 18.42
CA GLN A 336 6.87 7.08 16.99
C GLN A 336 5.64 6.36 16.42
N GLU A 337 5.11 5.38 17.16
CA GLU A 337 3.87 4.67 16.79
C GLU A 337 2.66 5.60 16.86
N ALA A 338 2.61 6.48 17.84
CA ALA A 338 1.54 7.46 18.03
C ALA A 338 1.37 8.40 16.83
N LYS A 339 2.45 8.73 16.10
CA LYS A 339 2.39 9.61 14.91
C LYS A 339 1.36 9.17 13.87
N ALA A 340 1.16 7.86 13.70
CA ALA A 340 0.18 7.32 12.75
C ALA A 340 -1.28 7.57 13.20
N HIS A 341 -1.50 7.89 14.47
CA HIS A 341 -2.83 8.04 15.07
C HIS A 341 -3.17 9.46 15.47
N THR A 342 -2.16 10.30 15.73
CA THR A 342 -2.34 11.64 16.30
C THR A 342 -3.32 12.50 15.52
N PHE A 343 -3.19 12.57 14.22
CA PHE A 343 -4.06 13.41 13.38
C PHE A 343 -5.26 12.67 12.76
N LYS A 344 -5.43 11.39 13.06
CA LYS A 344 -6.57 10.65 12.55
C LYS A 344 -7.94 11.23 12.95
N PRO A 345 -8.15 11.68 14.20
CA PRO A 345 -9.40 12.36 14.57
C PRO A 345 -9.55 13.74 13.90
N LEU A 346 -8.46 14.42 13.56
CA LEU A 346 -8.48 15.68 12.80
C LEU A 346 -9.09 15.49 11.41
N TYR A 347 -8.93 14.32 10.81
CA TYR A 347 -9.54 13.92 9.54
C TYR A 347 -10.87 13.14 9.72
N GLY A 348 -11.49 13.21 10.90
CA GLY A 348 -12.76 12.53 11.19
C GLY A 348 -12.65 11.03 11.43
N GLY A 349 -11.44 10.46 11.54
CA GLY A 349 -11.25 9.04 11.82
C GLY A 349 -11.69 8.66 13.23
N THR A 350 -12.50 7.58 13.34
CA THR A 350 -13.04 7.10 14.62
C THR A 350 -12.82 5.61 14.87
N THR A 351 -12.27 4.89 13.89
CA THR A 351 -12.10 3.44 13.92
C THR A 351 -10.69 3.05 14.37
N GLY A 352 -10.56 1.99 15.17
CA GLY A 352 -9.29 1.49 15.67
C GLY A 352 -9.47 0.58 16.88
N THR A 353 -8.38 0.27 17.58
CA THR A 353 -8.42 -0.44 18.87
C THR A 353 -9.17 0.38 19.92
N GLU A 354 -9.54 -0.24 21.02
CA GLU A 354 -10.22 0.46 22.12
C GLU A 354 -9.38 1.63 22.65
N ALA A 355 -8.07 1.45 22.80
CA ALA A 355 -7.16 2.50 23.22
C ALA A 355 -7.12 3.68 22.22
N GLN A 356 -7.07 3.37 20.91
CA GLN A 356 -7.14 4.39 19.87
C GLN A 356 -8.47 5.13 19.88
N GLN A 357 -9.58 4.44 20.07
CA GLN A 357 -10.90 5.06 20.17
C GLN A 357 -11.03 5.95 21.41
N ARG A 358 -10.43 5.55 22.55
CA ARG A 358 -10.33 6.43 23.73
C ARG A 358 -9.59 7.74 23.39
N TYR A 359 -8.45 7.63 22.71
CA TYR A 359 -7.72 8.80 22.25
C TYR A 359 -8.56 9.68 21.33
N TYR A 360 -9.28 9.11 20.35
CA TYR A 360 -10.10 9.92 19.43
C TYR A 360 -11.25 10.66 20.14
N ARG A 361 -11.79 10.10 21.20
CA ARG A 361 -12.75 10.80 22.07
C ARG A 361 -12.06 11.91 22.86
N ALA A 362 -10.97 11.60 23.54
CA ALA A 362 -10.19 12.58 24.29
C ALA A 362 -9.71 13.76 23.41
N PHE A 363 -9.30 13.49 22.18
CA PHE A 363 -8.96 14.53 21.20
C PHE A 363 -10.14 15.46 20.92
N LYS A 364 -11.33 14.92 20.69
CA LYS A 364 -12.54 15.72 20.41
C LYS A 364 -13.02 16.51 21.63
N ASP A 365 -12.81 15.94 22.80
CA ASP A 365 -13.16 16.62 24.06
C ASP A 365 -12.15 17.74 24.39
N LYS A 366 -10.87 17.52 24.12
CA LYS A 366 -9.82 18.54 24.29
C LYS A 366 -9.96 19.70 23.29
N TYR A 367 -10.25 19.39 22.02
CA TYR A 367 -10.36 20.38 20.94
C TYR A 367 -11.80 20.51 20.47
N GLU A 368 -12.63 21.09 21.36
CA GLU A 368 -14.07 21.22 21.11
C GLU A 368 -14.38 22.11 19.90
N GLY A 369 -13.59 23.17 19.68
CA GLY A 369 -13.73 24.03 18.50
C GLY A 369 -13.55 23.25 17.18
N VAL A 370 -12.56 22.35 17.12
CA VAL A 370 -12.34 21.48 15.96
C VAL A 370 -13.51 20.53 15.76
N LYS A 371 -14.07 19.95 16.83
CA LYS A 371 -15.26 19.10 16.76
C LYS A 371 -16.46 19.86 16.20
N LEU A 372 -16.77 21.03 16.75
CA LEU A 372 -17.89 21.87 16.29
C LEU A 372 -17.71 22.33 14.84
N TRP A 373 -16.49 22.63 14.44
CA TRP A 373 -16.17 22.97 13.05
C TRP A 373 -16.41 21.80 12.10
N HIS A 374 -15.98 20.57 12.47
CA HIS A 374 -16.29 19.37 11.69
C HIS A 374 -17.79 19.14 11.53
N ASP A 375 -18.57 19.27 12.62
CA ASP A 375 -20.02 19.10 12.59
C ASP A 375 -20.69 20.15 11.69
N LYS A 376 -20.18 21.38 11.69
CA LYS A 376 -20.62 22.44 10.79
C LYS A 376 -20.35 22.10 9.33
N LEU A 377 -19.11 21.69 9.00
CA LEU A 377 -18.75 21.31 7.63
C LEU A 377 -19.56 20.12 7.11
N GLN A 378 -19.79 19.11 7.96
CA GLN A 378 -20.62 17.96 7.58
C GLN A 378 -22.07 18.39 7.25
N ARG A 379 -22.67 19.24 8.08
CA ARG A 379 -24.02 19.78 7.82
C ARG A 379 -24.06 20.60 6.54
N GLU A 380 -23.06 21.43 6.31
CA GLU A 380 -22.93 22.22 5.09
C GLU A 380 -22.80 21.32 3.86
N ALA A 381 -21.90 20.35 3.88
CA ALA A 381 -21.70 19.41 2.77
C ALA A 381 -22.98 18.62 2.43
N VAL A 382 -23.72 18.16 3.43
CA VAL A 382 -24.98 17.43 3.21
C VAL A 382 -26.05 18.34 2.64
N LYS A 383 -26.14 19.60 3.13
CA LYS A 383 -27.19 20.57 2.73
C LYS A 383 -26.92 21.17 1.35
N THR A 384 -25.70 21.65 1.12
CA THR A 384 -25.37 22.45 -0.08
C THR A 384 -24.66 21.62 -1.17
N LYS A 385 -24.26 20.39 -0.85
CA LYS A 385 -23.43 19.50 -1.70
C LYS A 385 -22.06 20.09 -2.07
N GLN A 386 -21.64 21.12 -1.35
CA GLN A 386 -20.32 21.74 -1.54
C GLN A 386 -19.82 22.38 -0.24
N ILE A 387 -18.53 22.61 -0.18
CA ILE A 387 -17.86 23.40 0.87
C ILE A 387 -16.97 24.41 0.17
N THR A 388 -17.01 25.67 0.62
CA THR A 388 -16.13 26.73 0.14
C THR A 388 -15.14 27.08 1.24
N LEU A 389 -13.85 27.00 0.93
CA LEU A 389 -12.78 27.39 1.84
C LEU A 389 -12.64 28.92 1.90
N PRO A 390 -11.98 29.49 2.93
CA PRO A 390 -11.68 30.92 3.01
C PRO A 390 -10.88 31.46 1.81
N SER A 391 -10.09 30.60 1.15
CA SER A 391 -9.40 30.92 -0.12
C SER A 391 -10.32 31.06 -1.34
N GLY A 392 -11.63 30.81 -1.20
CA GLY A 392 -12.57 30.74 -2.31
C GLY A 392 -12.61 29.41 -3.05
N ARG A 393 -11.73 28.45 -2.70
CA ARG A 393 -11.73 27.12 -3.31
C ARG A 393 -12.96 26.34 -2.90
N GLN A 394 -13.62 25.73 -3.90
CA GLN A 394 -14.83 24.94 -3.68
C GLN A 394 -14.56 23.44 -3.86
N TYR A 395 -15.11 22.64 -2.95
CA TYR A 395 -15.12 21.19 -3.02
C TYR A 395 -16.55 20.70 -3.16
N ALA A 396 -16.82 19.91 -4.19
CA ALA A 396 -18.12 19.32 -4.44
C ALA A 396 -18.28 17.96 -3.75
N PHE A 397 -19.42 17.76 -3.12
CA PHE A 397 -19.82 16.51 -2.44
C PHE A 397 -21.21 16.08 -2.91
N PRO A 398 -21.41 15.75 -4.21
CA PRO A 398 -22.74 15.54 -4.78
C PRO A 398 -23.51 14.40 -4.12
N SER A 399 -22.81 13.39 -3.58
CA SER A 399 -23.39 12.24 -2.90
C SER A 399 -23.46 12.38 -1.37
N ALA A 400 -23.09 13.54 -0.80
CA ALA A 400 -23.08 13.73 0.64
C ALA A 400 -24.47 13.53 1.24
N ARG A 401 -24.58 12.66 2.23
CA ARG A 401 -25.83 12.33 2.94
C ARG A 401 -25.51 11.89 4.37
N TRP A 402 -26.50 12.02 5.24
CA TRP A 402 -26.45 11.41 6.56
C TRP A 402 -26.60 9.89 6.43
N THR A 403 -25.81 9.16 7.19
CA THR A 403 -26.01 7.72 7.39
C THR A 403 -27.07 7.48 8.45
N GLU A 404 -27.56 6.25 8.54
CA GLU A 404 -28.43 5.79 9.63
C GLU A 404 -27.79 5.99 11.03
N TRP A 405 -26.46 6.10 11.09
CA TRP A 405 -25.68 6.30 12.32
C TRP A 405 -25.38 7.78 12.60
N GLY A 406 -26.03 8.72 11.92
CA GLY A 406 -25.83 10.16 12.15
C GLY A 406 -24.47 10.72 11.72
N THR A 407 -23.72 10.01 10.87
CA THR A 407 -22.46 10.50 10.27
C THR A 407 -22.66 10.88 8.81
N ALA A 408 -21.99 11.94 8.36
CA ALA A 408 -22.00 12.31 6.95
C ALA A 408 -21.06 11.41 6.14
N THR A 409 -21.53 10.95 4.97
CA THR A 409 -20.73 10.22 3.99
C THR A 409 -20.86 10.86 2.61
N ASN A 410 -19.84 10.66 1.77
CA ASN A 410 -19.88 11.07 0.37
C ASN A 410 -19.94 9.84 -0.56
#